data_a435757b99aaed8a1d85002a38345eaa
#
_entry.id   a435757b99aaed8a1d85002a38345eaa
#
_cell.length_a   1.000
_cell.length_b   1.000
_cell.length_c   1.000
_cell.angle_alpha   90.00
_cell.angle_beta   90.00
_cell.angle_gamma   90.00
#
_symmetry.space_group_name_H-M   'P 1'
#
loop_
_entity.id
_entity.type
_entity.pdbx_description
1 polymer ?
#
loop_
_entity_poly.entity_id
_entity_poly.type
_entity_poly.pdbx_seq_one_letter_code
_entity_poly.pdbx_strand_id
1 'polypeptide(L)'
;AKRMMAVQNSRHRNIVVDYGNGRKASFLQMHTDEEVREVGQIVECSLSGVLANDITGPLAIKSFRAMGAKKVFDKDKVFLVMDHYTPQKDIESANQVIVSRNFAKEMGITHYYEGGCAGGEHALLPEKGLVKPGDLVIGADSHTCTYGAMGAFSTGVGSTDMAAAMITG
;
A
#
# COMPACT_ATOMS: atom_id res chain seq x y z
N ALA A 1 -1.23 -16.93 8.21
CA ALA A 1 -0.03 -16.40 8.85
C ALA A 1 0.36 -15.11 8.13
N LYS A 2 0.26 -13.98 8.81
CA LYS A 2 0.64 -12.67 8.33
C LYS A 2 2.17 -12.59 8.34
N ARG A 3 2.83 -12.59 7.20
CA ARG A 3 4.26 -12.35 7.11
C ARG A 3 4.49 -11.21 6.12
N MET A 4 4.79 -10.04 6.63
CA MET A 4 5.49 -9.02 5.86
C MET A 4 6.97 -9.15 6.15
N MET A 5 7.76 -9.35 5.10
CA MET A 5 9.22 -9.25 5.21
C MET A 5 9.59 -7.78 5.40
N ALA A 6 10.20 -7.45 6.53
CA ALA A 6 10.92 -6.19 6.63
C ALA A 6 12.00 -6.17 5.54
N VAL A 7 11.91 -5.22 4.61
CA VAL A 7 12.88 -5.09 3.54
C VAL A 7 14.25 -4.85 4.17
N GLN A 8 15.13 -5.82 4.02
CA GLN A 8 16.53 -5.72 4.42
C GLN A 8 17.21 -4.70 3.50
N ASN A 9 17.19 -3.44 3.88
CA ASN A 9 18.05 -2.47 3.25
C ASN A 9 19.11 -2.00 4.25
N SER A 10 20.29 -2.54 4.09
CA SER A 10 21.48 -2.35 4.95
C SER A 10 21.97 -0.90 5.07
N ARG A 11 21.31 0.06 4.43
CA ARG A 11 21.68 1.48 4.44
C ARG A 11 20.67 2.41 5.14
N HIS A 12 19.52 1.93 5.51
CA HIS A 12 18.55 2.74 6.27
C HIS A 12 18.72 2.41 7.75
N ARG A 13 19.37 3.31 8.46
CA ARG A 13 19.37 3.31 9.93
C ARG A 13 17.93 3.34 10.38
N ASN A 14 17.53 2.43 11.28
CA ASN A 14 16.28 2.56 12.00
C ASN A 14 16.13 4.00 12.44
N ILE A 15 15.09 4.69 11.98
CA ILE A 15 14.74 5.98 12.52
C ILE A 15 14.25 5.70 13.93
N VAL A 16 15.14 5.90 14.88
CA VAL A 16 14.81 5.79 16.30
C VAL A 16 14.29 7.15 16.70
N VAL A 17 13.02 7.24 16.97
CA VAL A 17 12.42 8.45 17.55
C VAL A 17 12.69 8.41 19.05
N ASP A 18 13.44 9.37 19.54
CA ASP A 18 13.64 9.61 20.98
C ASP A 18 12.51 10.49 21.48
N TYR A 19 11.62 9.94 22.31
CA TYR A 19 10.50 10.68 22.90
C TYR A 19 10.89 11.55 24.11
N GLY A 20 12.20 11.78 24.34
CA GLY A 20 12.67 12.67 25.42
C GLY A 20 12.58 12.12 26.84
N ASN A 21 12.16 10.88 27.03
CA ASN A 21 12.03 10.22 28.32
C ASN A 21 12.86 8.92 28.43
N GLY A 22 13.89 8.77 27.57
CA GLY A 22 14.71 7.59 27.49
C GLY A 22 14.04 6.42 26.73
N ARG A 23 12.84 6.59 26.22
CA ARG A 23 12.18 5.63 25.35
C ARG A 23 12.59 5.87 23.90
N LYS A 24 13.23 4.88 23.31
CA LYS A 24 13.56 4.84 21.89
C LYS A 24 12.62 3.83 21.23
N ALA A 25 11.83 4.26 20.26
CA ALA A 25 11.05 3.34 19.44
C ALA A 25 11.51 3.44 17.99
N SER A 26 11.60 2.30 17.31
CA SER A 26 11.74 2.31 15.86
C SER A 26 10.42 2.77 15.24
N PHE A 27 10.47 3.31 14.02
CA PHE A 27 9.26 3.67 13.29
C PHE A 27 8.27 2.48 13.20
N LEU A 28 8.79 1.27 12.97
CA LEU A 28 7.98 0.06 12.87
C LEU A 28 7.31 -0.31 14.21
N GLN A 29 7.84 0.13 15.34
CA GLN A 29 7.23 -0.14 16.66
C GLN A 29 5.79 0.39 16.79
N MET A 30 5.41 1.38 16.00
CA MET A 30 4.04 1.91 15.98
C MET A 30 3.05 1.00 15.25
N HIS A 31 3.55 0.04 14.48
CA HIS A 31 2.77 -0.84 13.62
C HIS A 31 2.81 -2.31 14.02
N THR A 32 3.44 -2.63 15.14
CA THR A 32 3.57 -4.01 15.64
C THR A 32 3.49 -4.06 17.15
N ASP A 33 2.90 -5.12 17.68
CA ASP A 33 2.91 -5.44 19.12
C ASP A 33 4.23 -6.12 19.53
N GLU A 34 5.04 -6.55 18.57
CA GLU A 34 6.35 -7.14 18.82
C GLU A 34 7.37 -6.07 19.19
N GLU A 35 8.27 -6.38 20.13
CA GLU A 35 9.37 -5.48 20.46
C GLU A 35 10.44 -5.49 19.35
N VAL A 36 10.63 -4.33 18.69
CA VAL A 36 11.64 -4.17 17.64
C VAL A 36 12.99 -3.83 18.28
N ARG A 37 13.94 -4.78 18.27
CA ARG A 37 15.22 -4.69 19.01
C ARG A 37 16.41 -4.44 18.12
N GLU A 38 16.48 -5.06 16.94
CA GLU A 38 17.68 -5.07 16.13
C GLU A 38 17.42 -5.04 14.62
N VAL A 39 18.44 -4.67 13.86
CA VAL A 39 18.43 -4.72 12.40
C VAL A 39 18.44 -6.17 11.94
N GLY A 40 17.56 -6.51 11.00
CA GLY A 40 17.40 -7.86 10.47
C GLY A 40 16.32 -8.69 11.18
N GLN A 41 15.75 -8.19 12.27
CA GLN A 41 14.57 -8.81 12.89
C GLN A 41 13.38 -8.77 11.93
N ILE A 42 12.69 -9.90 11.80
CA ILE A 42 11.42 -9.98 11.06
C ILE A 42 10.29 -9.72 12.04
N VAL A 43 9.47 -8.73 11.76
CA VAL A 43 8.31 -8.36 12.58
C VAL A 43 7.04 -8.36 11.75
N GLU A 44 5.93 -8.66 12.38
CA GLU A 44 4.60 -8.55 11.78
C GLU A 44 4.05 -7.14 12.05
N CYS A 45 3.67 -6.43 10.99
CA CYS A 45 3.19 -5.05 11.07
C CYS A 45 1.80 -4.91 10.46
N SER A 46 0.97 -4.05 11.06
CA SER A 46 -0.32 -3.66 10.50
C SER A 46 -0.15 -2.51 9.50
N LEU A 47 -0.80 -2.63 8.34
CA LEU A 47 -0.75 -1.62 7.30
C LEU A 47 -1.74 -0.48 7.56
N SER A 48 -1.29 0.76 7.33
CA SER A 48 -2.16 1.94 7.28
C SER A 48 -2.91 2.01 5.96
N GLY A 49 -2.30 1.50 4.87
CA GLY A 49 -2.93 1.45 3.56
C GLY A 49 -2.16 0.65 2.52
N VAL A 50 -2.86 0.25 1.49
CA VAL A 50 -2.32 -0.45 0.32
C VAL A 50 -2.80 0.23 -0.96
N LEU A 51 -1.88 0.44 -1.91
CA LEU A 51 -2.12 1.22 -3.13
C LEU A 51 -1.88 0.39 -4.39
N ALA A 52 -2.79 0.47 -5.35
CA ALA A 52 -2.57 -0.02 -6.70
C ALA A 52 -3.24 0.87 -7.75
N ASN A 53 -2.71 0.84 -8.96
CA ASN A 53 -3.19 1.60 -10.10
C ASN A 53 -3.81 0.69 -11.18
N ASP A 54 -4.15 1.26 -12.32
CA ASP A 54 -4.76 0.55 -13.44
C ASP A 54 -3.81 -0.40 -14.20
N ILE A 55 -2.49 -0.32 -13.98
CA ILE A 55 -1.53 -1.29 -14.50
C ILE A 55 -1.38 -2.47 -13.55
N THR A 56 -1.13 -2.19 -12.28
CA THR A 56 -0.73 -3.18 -11.28
C THR A 56 -1.91 -3.78 -10.52
N GLY A 57 -3.00 -3.02 -10.38
CA GLY A 57 -4.23 -3.46 -9.72
C GLY A 57 -4.84 -4.71 -10.33
N PRO A 58 -5.05 -4.80 -11.66
CA PRO A 58 -5.59 -6.01 -12.29
C PRO A 58 -4.76 -7.26 -12.03
N LEU A 59 -3.43 -7.13 -12.00
CA LEU A 59 -2.53 -8.24 -11.67
C LEU A 59 -2.65 -8.67 -10.21
N ALA A 60 -2.72 -7.71 -9.30
CA ALA A 60 -2.96 -7.98 -7.89
C ALA A 60 -4.34 -8.63 -7.66
N ILE A 61 -5.39 -8.14 -8.33
CA ILE A 61 -6.74 -8.71 -8.27
C ILE A 61 -6.77 -10.16 -8.77
N LYS A 62 -6.05 -10.45 -9.86
CA LYS A 62 -5.91 -11.82 -10.37
C LYS A 62 -5.28 -12.73 -9.32
N SER A 63 -4.19 -12.29 -8.68
CA SER A 63 -3.52 -13.03 -7.61
C SER A 63 -4.39 -13.17 -6.37
N PHE A 64 -5.10 -12.12 -5.97
CA PHE A 64 -6.07 -12.12 -4.87
C PHE A 64 -7.14 -13.21 -5.05
N ARG A 65 -7.72 -13.29 -6.24
CA ARG A 65 -8.72 -14.32 -6.57
C ARG A 65 -8.12 -15.72 -6.61
N ALA A 66 -6.91 -15.86 -7.15
CA ALA A 66 -6.18 -17.14 -7.20
C ALA A 66 -5.84 -17.67 -5.79
N MET A 67 -5.62 -16.79 -4.82
CA MET A 67 -5.45 -17.13 -3.41
C MET A 67 -6.76 -17.52 -2.71
N GLY A 68 -7.90 -17.49 -3.41
CA GLY A 68 -9.21 -17.86 -2.87
C GLY A 68 -9.85 -16.82 -1.95
N ALA A 69 -9.31 -15.62 -1.91
CA ALA A 69 -9.84 -14.54 -1.07
C ALA A 69 -11.21 -14.07 -1.54
N LYS A 70 -12.08 -13.73 -0.58
CA LYS A 70 -13.46 -13.27 -0.81
C LYS A 70 -13.70 -11.83 -0.37
N LYS A 71 -12.81 -11.27 0.43
CA LYS A 71 -12.90 -9.90 0.94
C LYS A 71 -11.51 -9.34 1.19
N VAL A 72 -11.37 -8.04 1.10
CA VAL A 72 -10.16 -7.32 1.52
C VAL A 72 -10.13 -7.18 3.05
N PHE A 73 -8.93 -6.98 3.62
CA PHE A 73 -8.77 -6.84 5.07
C PHE A 73 -9.54 -5.63 5.62
N ASP A 74 -9.49 -4.52 4.89
CA ASP A 74 -10.21 -3.30 5.23
C ASP A 74 -10.49 -2.50 3.95
N LYS A 75 -11.77 -2.28 3.63
CA LYS A 75 -12.21 -1.55 2.43
C LYS A 75 -11.82 -0.06 2.44
N ASP A 76 -11.56 0.49 3.61
CA ASP A 76 -11.19 1.90 3.80
C ASP A 76 -9.67 2.12 3.74
N LYS A 77 -8.89 1.03 3.69
CA LYS A 77 -7.43 1.05 3.60
C LYS A 77 -6.88 0.51 2.28
N VAL A 78 -7.76 0.21 1.33
CA VAL A 78 -7.36 -0.15 -0.04
C VAL A 78 -7.61 1.04 -0.94
N PHE A 79 -6.56 1.52 -1.61
CA PHE A 79 -6.58 2.66 -2.50
C PHE A 79 -6.38 2.19 -3.94
N LEU A 80 -7.33 2.48 -4.82
CA LEU A 80 -7.26 2.15 -6.25
C LEU A 80 -7.36 3.46 -7.05
N VAL A 81 -6.30 3.81 -7.74
CA VAL A 81 -6.20 5.06 -8.51
C VAL A 81 -5.92 4.73 -9.97
N MET A 82 -6.83 5.15 -10.85
CA MET A 82 -6.76 4.89 -12.29
C MET A 82 -6.09 6.07 -13.00
N ASP A 83 -4.77 6.16 -12.95
CA ASP A 83 -4.01 7.34 -13.39
C ASP A 83 -2.95 7.08 -14.48
N HIS A 84 -2.55 5.84 -14.72
CA HIS A 84 -1.53 5.51 -15.70
C HIS A 84 -2.08 5.44 -17.13
N TYR A 85 -3.30 4.86 -17.30
CA TYR A 85 -4.00 4.78 -18.58
C TYR A 85 -5.08 5.87 -18.71
N THR A 86 -4.70 7.11 -18.47
CA THR A 86 -5.64 8.23 -18.53
C THR A 86 -5.17 9.29 -19.52
N PRO A 87 -5.90 9.51 -20.66
CA PRO A 87 -7.03 8.71 -21.13
C PRO A 87 -6.60 7.32 -21.63
N GLN A 88 -7.53 6.35 -21.61
CA GLN A 88 -7.26 5.00 -22.12
C GLN A 88 -7.04 5.06 -23.64
N LYS A 89 -5.90 4.60 -24.11
CA LYS A 89 -5.48 4.66 -25.53
C LYS A 89 -6.11 3.58 -26.41
N ASP A 90 -6.56 2.47 -25.80
CA ASP A 90 -7.08 1.30 -26.48
C ASP A 90 -8.05 0.48 -25.60
N ILE A 91 -8.63 -0.56 -26.19
CA ILE A 91 -9.58 -1.45 -25.52
C ILE A 91 -8.90 -2.22 -24.37
N GLU A 92 -7.63 -2.57 -24.52
CA GLU A 92 -6.90 -3.33 -23.49
C GLU A 92 -6.74 -2.50 -22.22
N SER A 93 -6.26 -1.26 -22.35
CA SER A 93 -6.13 -0.34 -21.22
C SER A 93 -7.48 -0.02 -20.57
N ALA A 94 -8.55 0.14 -21.38
CA ALA A 94 -9.90 0.32 -20.85
C ALA A 94 -10.37 -0.91 -20.05
N ASN A 95 -10.07 -2.12 -20.51
CA ASN A 95 -10.41 -3.35 -19.79
C ASN A 95 -9.68 -3.46 -18.44
N GLN A 96 -8.44 -3.00 -18.32
CA GLN A 96 -7.72 -2.96 -17.05
C GLN A 96 -8.45 -2.07 -16.02
N VAL A 97 -8.90 -0.90 -16.44
CA VAL A 97 -9.70 0.00 -15.58
C VAL A 97 -11.03 -0.64 -15.20
N ILE A 98 -11.71 -1.33 -16.13
CA ILE A 98 -12.97 -2.04 -15.85
C ILE A 98 -12.78 -3.13 -14.79
N VAL A 99 -11.69 -3.89 -14.85
CA VAL A 99 -11.36 -4.93 -13.84
C VAL A 99 -11.24 -4.31 -12.47
N SER A 100 -10.46 -3.23 -12.34
CA SER A 100 -10.24 -2.52 -11.07
C SER A 100 -11.54 -1.90 -10.53
N ARG A 101 -12.34 -1.27 -11.39
CA ARG A 101 -13.64 -0.69 -11.05
C ARG A 101 -14.62 -1.74 -10.53
N ASN A 102 -14.73 -2.87 -11.21
CA ASN A 102 -15.62 -3.95 -10.81
C ASN A 102 -15.18 -4.56 -9.48
N PHE A 103 -13.89 -4.75 -9.28
CA PHE A 103 -13.34 -5.22 -8.01
C PHE A 103 -13.64 -4.22 -6.88
N ALA A 104 -13.45 -2.93 -7.10
CA ALA A 104 -13.78 -1.90 -6.12
C ALA A 104 -15.24 -1.95 -5.69
N LYS A 105 -16.17 -2.14 -6.64
CA LYS A 105 -17.59 -2.30 -6.37
C LYS A 105 -17.89 -3.59 -5.60
N GLU A 106 -17.31 -4.72 -6.03
CA GLU A 106 -17.48 -6.04 -5.41
C GLU A 106 -17.02 -6.05 -3.95
N MET A 107 -15.87 -5.43 -3.66
CA MET A 107 -15.28 -5.38 -2.33
C MET A 107 -15.78 -4.20 -1.48
N GLY A 108 -16.56 -3.29 -2.06
CA GLY A 108 -17.03 -2.07 -1.39
C GLY A 108 -15.92 -1.09 -1.06
N ILE A 109 -14.83 -1.06 -1.84
CA ILE A 109 -13.68 -0.19 -1.60
C ILE A 109 -14.10 1.28 -1.65
N THR A 110 -13.81 2.00 -0.57
CA THR A 110 -14.19 3.40 -0.40
C THR A 110 -13.32 4.34 -1.26
N HIS A 111 -12.05 4.01 -1.40
CA HIS A 111 -11.06 4.86 -2.06
C HIS A 111 -10.73 4.33 -3.47
N TYR A 112 -11.72 4.39 -4.34
CA TYR A 112 -11.55 4.17 -5.78
C TYR A 112 -11.66 5.50 -6.51
N TYR A 113 -10.63 5.81 -7.31
CA TYR A 113 -10.54 7.05 -8.07
C TYR A 113 -10.48 6.76 -9.56
N GLU A 114 -11.53 7.13 -10.26
CA GLU A 114 -11.70 6.90 -11.70
C GLU A 114 -10.73 7.76 -12.50
N GLY A 115 -10.27 7.22 -13.63
CA GLY A 115 -9.40 7.93 -14.56
C GLY A 115 -10.00 9.25 -15.05
N GLY A 116 -9.19 10.30 -15.05
CA GLY A 116 -9.61 11.66 -15.42
C GLY A 116 -10.41 12.43 -14.35
N CYS A 117 -10.78 11.79 -13.25
CA CYS A 117 -11.51 12.42 -12.14
C CYS A 117 -10.61 12.81 -10.97
N ALA A 118 -9.37 12.35 -10.99
CA ALA A 118 -8.38 12.59 -9.95
C ALA A 118 -7.00 12.77 -10.57
N GLY A 119 -6.03 13.27 -9.79
CA GLY A 119 -4.64 13.38 -10.20
C GLY A 119 -3.87 12.06 -10.07
N GLY A 120 -2.56 12.11 -10.34
CA GLY A 120 -1.66 10.98 -10.12
C GLY A 120 -1.67 10.49 -8.68
N GLU A 121 -1.59 9.18 -8.48
CA GLU A 121 -1.76 8.53 -7.18
C GLU A 121 -0.85 9.08 -6.08
N HIS A 122 0.39 9.41 -6.42
CA HIS A 122 1.37 9.89 -5.44
C HIS A 122 1.16 11.36 -5.01
N ALA A 123 0.40 12.14 -5.76
CA ALA A 123 -0.06 13.46 -5.36
C ALA A 123 -1.43 13.38 -4.66
N LEU A 124 -2.32 12.55 -5.20
CA LEU A 124 -3.70 12.41 -4.75
C LEU A 124 -3.82 11.94 -3.30
N LEU A 125 -3.07 10.88 -2.93
CA LEU A 125 -3.18 10.31 -1.59
C LEU A 125 -2.80 11.32 -0.49
N PRO A 126 -1.66 12.04 -0.60
CA PRO A 126 -1.33 13.12 0.32
C PRO A 126 -2.37 14.24 0.36
N GLU A 127 -2.81 14.72 -0.80
CA GLU A 127 -3.80 15.82 -0.88
C GLU A 127 -5.13 15.49 -0.20
N LYS A 128 -5.52 14.20 -0.24
CA LYS A 128 -6.72 13.72 0.43
C LYS A 128 -6.50 13.30 1.89
N GLY A 129 -5.28 13.41 2.39
CA GLY A 129 -4.93 13.01 3.75
C GLY A 129 -5.04 11.49 3.98
N LEU A 130 -4.95 10.69 2.91
CA LEU A 130 -4.98 9.23 2.97
C LEU A 130 -3.63 8.63 3.35
N VAL A 131 -2.56 9.42 3.22
CA VAL A 131 -1.23 9.11 3.72
C VAL A 131 -0.75 10.27 4.59
N LYS A 132 -0.30 9.95 5.78
CA LYS A 132 0.12 10.90 6.82
C LYS A 132 1.48 10.52 7.40
N PRO A 133 2.17 11.45 8.06
CA PRO A 133 3.36 11.12 8.85
C PRO A 133 3.05 10.00 9.85
N GLY A 134 3.91 9.00 9.89
CA GLY A 134 3.75 7.85 10.76
C GLY A 134 3.01 6.66 10.14
N ASP A 135 2.42 6.79 8.96
CA ASP A 135 1.73 5.67 8.29
C ASP A 135 2.70 4.64 7.73
N LEU A 136 2.25 3.39 7.68
CA LEU A 136 2.91 2.27 6.99
C LEU A 136 2.10 1.92 5.74
N VAL A 137 2.63 2.29 4.57
CA VAL A 137 1.94 2.13 3.28
C VAL A 137 2.77 1.28 2.32
N ILE A 138 2.14 0.33 1.68
CA ILE A 138 2.74 -0.39 0.55
C ILE A 138 1.92 -0.20 -0.71
N GLY A 139 2.58 -0.25 -1.86
CA GLY A 139 1.92 -0.11 -3.13
C GLY A 139 2.51 -1.02 -4.19
N ALA A 140 1.72 -1.37 -5.18
CA ALA A 140 2.20 -2.12 -6.32
C ALA A 140 2.87 -1.23 -7.38
N ASP A 141 3.31 -0.05 -6.98
CA ASP A 141 4.08 0.90 -7.78
C ASP A 141 5.44 1.17 -7.11
N SER A 142 6.51 1.22 -7.91
CA SER A 142 7.89 1.43 -7.41
C SER A 142 8.09 2.82 -6.77
N HIS A 143 7.30 3.82 -7.17
CA HIS A 143 7.37 5.19 -6.64
C HIS A 143 6.57 5.36 -5.33
N THR A 144 5.94 4.32 -4.80
CA THR A 144 5.24 4.37 -3.50
C THR A 144 6.14 4.88 -2.37
N CYS A 145 7.47 4.66 -2.47
CA CYS A 145 8.46 5.17 -1.53
C CYS A 145 8.47 6.71 -1.39
N THR A 146 7.84 7.44 -2.32
CA THR A 146 7.76 8.92 -2.29
C THR A 146 7.09 9.46 -1.02
N TYR A 147 6.18 8.70 -0.41
CA TYR A 147 5.51 9.12 0.83
C TYR A 147 6.46 9.21 2.03
N GLY A 148 7.66 8.66 1.91
CA GLY A 148 8.75 8.88 2.87
C GLY A 148 9.11 10.35 3.04
N ALA A 149 8.92 11.19 2.00
CA ALA A 149 9.10 12.65 2.09
C ALA A 149 8.11 13.32 3.06
N MET A 150 6.99 12.67 3.35
CA MET A 150 5.99 13.13 4.32
C MET A 150 6.16 12.49 5.71
N GLY A 151 7.15 11.64 5.90
CA GLY A 151 7.37 10.93 7.15
C GLY A 151 6.53 9.64 7.31
N ALA A 152 6.03 9.07 6.21
CA ALA A 152 5.46 7.73 6.19
C ALA A 152 6.56 6.70 5.92
N PHE A 153 6.42 5.49 6.43
CA PHE A 153 7.17 4.35 5.93
C PHE A 153 6.43 3.80 4.71
N SER A 154 7.01 3.92 3.55
CA SER A 154 6.36 3.50 2.31
C SER A 154 7.31 2.81 1.35
N THR A 155 6.81 1.78 0.66
CA THR A 155 7.62 1.02 -0.29
C THR A 155 6.77 0.37 -1.37
N GLY A 156 7.41 0.17 -2.54
CA GLY A 156 6.85 -0.61 -3.63
C GLY A 156 7.02 -2.10 -3.40
N VAL A 157 6.01 -2.88 -3.77
CA VAL A 157 6.00 -4.35 -3.70
C VAL A 157 5.47 -4.94 -5.01
N GLY A 158 5.72 -6.22 -5.25
CA GLY A 158 5.16 -6.92 -6.40
C GLY A 158 3.62 -7.09 -6.31
N SER A 159 2.96 -7.26 -7.46
CA SER A 159 1.50 -7.41 -7.51
C SER A 159 0.99 -8.63 -6.72
N THR A 160 1.80 -9.69 -6.58
CA THR A 160 1.46 -10.86 -5.77
C THR A 160 1.52 -10.54 -4.28
N ASP A 161 2.55 -9.80 -3.84
CA ASP A 161 2.68 -9.36 -2.45
C ASP A 161 1.59 -8.35 -2.10
N MET A 162 1.25 -7.46 -3.05
CA MET A 162 0.11 -6.56 -2.94
C MET A 162 -1.20 -7.31 -2.72
N ALA A 163 -1.42 -8.41 -3.47
CA ALA A 163 -2.61 -9.25 -3.28
C ALA A 163 -2.66 -9.87 -1.88
N ALA A 164 -1.52 -10.37 -1.37
CA ALA A 164 -1.42 -10.89 -0.02
C ALA A 164 -1.73 -9.81 1.03
N ALA A 165 -1.20 -8.60 0.84
CA ALA A 165 -1.45 -7.46 1.72
C ALA A 165 -2.93 -7.02 1.70
N MET A 166 -3.59 -7.04 0.53
CA MET A 166 -5.04 -6.77 0.44
C MET A 166 -5.88 -7.78 1.24
N ILE A 167 -5.35 -8.98 1.50
CA ILE A 167 -6.03 -10.04 2.24
C ILE A 167 -5.76 -9.92 3.75
N THR A 168 -4.53 -9.65 4.13
CA THR A 168 -4.06 -9.79 5.51
C THR A 168 -3.94 -8.49 6.29
N GLY A 169 -3.69 -7.39 5.63
CA GLY A 169 -3.50 -6.05 6.23
C GLY A 169 -2.11 -5.80 6.71
#